data_8c5ba44c464678a35ef0be116523dd78
#
_entry.id   8c5ba44c464678a35ef0be116523dd78
#
_cell.length_a   1.000
_cell.length_b   1.000
_cell.length_c   1.000
_cell.angle_alpha   90.00
_cell.angle_beta   90.00
_cell.angle_gamma   90.00
#
_symmetry.space_group_name_H-M   'P 1'
#
loop_
_entity.id
_entity.type
_entity.pdbx_description
1 polymer ?
#
loop_
_entity_poly.entity_id
_entity_poly.type
_entity_poly.pdbx_seq_one_letter_code
_entity_poly.pdbx_strand_id
1 'polypeptide(L)' 'MDDLGRLREEYPRWRFGTVWATAASGPDRRRLWASRNGITVTAWNAASLRSQIAHEERQANPERG' A
#
# COMPACT_ATOMS: atom_id res chain seq x y z
N MET A 1 2.30 6.64 -16.31
CA MET A 1 1.39 7.00 -15.27
C MET A 1 1.70 6.23 -14.02
N ASP A 2 1.77 6.89 -12.94
CA ASP A 2 2.27 6.29 -11.72
C ASP A 2 1.12 6.07 -10.74
N ASP A 3 0.72 4.84 -10.55
CA ASP A 3 -0.36 4.51 -9.64
C ASP A 3 -0.01 4.88 -8.20
N LEU A 4 1.27 4.72 -7.85
CA LEU A 4 1.69 5.11 -6.51
C LEU A 4 1.61 6.61 -6.33
N GLY A 5 1.89 7.38 -7.38
CA GLY A 5 1.73 8.81 -7.31
C GLY A 5 0.33 9.21 -6.94
N ARG A 6 -0.64 8.53 -7.52
CA ARG A 6 -2.04 8.78 -7.19
C ARG A 6 -2.33 8.45 -5.75
N LEU A 7 -1.84 7.32 -5.28
CA LEU A 7 -2.08 6.93 -3.90
C LEU A 7 -1.44 7.90 -2.93
N ARG A 8 -0.27 8.42 -3.28
CA ARG A 8 0.36 9.43 -2.44
C ARG A 8 -0.49 10.68 -2.32
N GLU A 9 -1.14 11.06 -3.40
CA GLU A 9 -2.01 12.21 -3.36
C GLU A 9 -3.28 11.94 -2.58
N GLU A 10 -3.79 10.72 -2.69
CA GLU A 10 -5.02 10.35 -2.01
C GLU A 10 -4.79 10.12 -0.52
N TYR A 11 -3.64 9.55 -0.17
CA TYR A 11 -3.32 9.24 1.22
C TYR A 11 -1.96 9.82 1.59
N PRO A 12 -1.88 11.14 1.73
CA PRO A 12 -0.58 11.79 1.96
C PRO A 12 0.07 11.43 3.30
N ARG A 13 -0.70 10.89 4.22
CA ARG A 13 -0.15 10.50 5.52
C ARG A 13 0.57 9.17 5.48
N TRP A 14 0.37 8.40 4.42
CA TRP A 14 1.01 7.11 4.28
C TRP A 14 2.31 7.24 3.51
N ARG A 15 3.24 6.40 3.86
CA ARG A 15 4.49 6.31 3.11
C ARG A 15 4.35 5.16 2.14
N PHE A 16 4.88 5.34 0.97
CA PHE A 16 4.76 4.36 -0.09
C PHE A 16 6.11 3.99 -0.66
N GLY A 17 6.21 2.79 -1.16
CA GLY A 17 7.43 2.38 -1.83
C GLY A 17 7.21 1.08 -2.57
N THR A 18 8.26 0.63 -3.20
CA THR A 18 8.24 -0.64 -3.92
C THR A 18 9.47 -1.44 -3.56
N VAL A 19 9.30 -2.76 -3.54
CA VAL A 19 10.42 -3.66 -3.40
C VAL A 19 10.29 -4.73 -4.48
N TRP A 20 11.41 -5.22 -4.93
CA TRP A 20 11.43 -6.30 -5.89
C TRP A 20 11.48 -7.61 -5.14
N ALA A 21 10.52 -8.46 -5.39
CA ALA A 21 10.49 -9.77 -4.78
C ALA A 21 11.00 -10.78 -5.81
N THR A 22 12.07 -11.46 -5.46
CA THR A 22 12.64 -12.46 -6.34
C THR A 22 11.92 -13.77 -6.13
N ALA A 23 11.27 -14.26 -7.16
CA ALA A 23 10.60 -15.54 -7.08
C ALA A 23 11.62 -16.66 -7.19
N ALA A 24 11.36 -17.74 -6.49
CA ALA A 24 12.23 -18.91 -6.59
C ALA A 24 12.24 -19.44 -8.00
N SER A 25 11.15 -19.32 -8.70
CA SER A 25 11.08 -19.70 -10.08
C SER A 25 10.17 -18.72 -10.78
N GLY A 26 10.67 -18.15 -11.87
CA GLY A 26 9.89 -17.19 -12.62
C GLY A 26 10.47 -15.79 -12.49
N PRO A 27 9.88 -14.83 -13.17
CA PRO A 27 10.40 -13.47 -13.19
C PRO A 27 10.21 -12.76 -11.86
N ASP A 28 11.06 -11.78 -11.60
CA ASP A 28 10.93 -10.93 -10.44
C ASP A 28 9.63 -10.15 -10.52
N ARG A 29 9.05 -9.87 -9.37
CA ARG A 29 7.83 -9.11 -9.29
C ARG A 29 8.02 -7.91 -8.40
N ARG A 30 7.39 -6.83 -8.79
CA ARG A 30 7.39 -5.63 -7.97
C ARG A 30 6.26 -5.71 -6.95
N ARG A 31 6.62 -5.50 -5.71
CA ARG A 31 5.67 -5.50 -4.63
C ARG A 31 5.55 -4.11 -4.06
N LEU A 32 4.34 -3.67 -3.87
CA LEU A 32 4.08 -2.34 -3.34
C LEU A 32 3.84 -2.41 -1.85
N TRP A 33 4.28 -1.37 -1.15
CA TRP A 33 4.03 -1.31 0.28
C TRP A 33 3.62 0.09 0.67
N ALA A 34 2.90 0.17 1.78
CA ALA A 34 2.54 1.45 2.37
C ALA A 34 2.59 1.29 3.87
N SER A 35 2.99 2.34 4.57
CA SER A 35 3.06 2.25 6.02
C SER A 35 2.67 3.57 6.65
N ARG A 36 2.13 3.45 7.86
CA ARG A 36 1.72 4.60 8.64
C ARG A 36 1.59 4.16 10.09
N ASN A 37 2.22 4.91 11.01
CA ASN A 37 2.10 4.65 12.46
C ASN A 37 2.41 3.20 12.83
N GLY A 38 3.42 2.63 12.23
CA GLY A 38 3.81 1.26 12.55
C GLY A 38 3.00 0.20 11.85
N ILE A 39 2.01 0.59 11.08
CA ILE A 39 1.22 -0.35 10.29
C ILE A 39 1.80 -0.41 8.89
N THR A 40 2.05 -1.60 8.41
CA THR A 40 2.56 -1.78 7.05
C THR A 40 1.67 -2.75 6.29
N VAL A 41 1.28 -2.34 5.11
CA VAL A 41 0.49 -3.19 4.23
C VAL A 41 1.26 -3.38 2.93
N THR A 42 1.03 -4.51 2.29
CA THR A 42 1.70 -4.80 1.03
C THR A 42 0.70 -5.38 0.05
N ALA A 43 0.99 -5.20 -1.22
CA ALA A 43 0.13 -5.73 -2.26
C ALA A 43 0.91 -5.83 -3.55
N TRP A 44 0.36 -6.58 -4.50
CA TRP A 44 1.01 -6.76 -5.79
C TRP A 44 0.64 -5.70 -6.80
N ASN A 45 -0.43 -4.96 -6.54
CA ASN A 45 -0.83 -3.88 -7.44
C ASN A 45 -1.44 -2.75 -6.64
N ALA A 46 -1.61 -1.62 -7.31
CA ALA A 46 -2.08 -0.41 -6.64
C ALA A 46 -3.52 -0.54 -6.16
N ALA A 47 -4.36 -1.23 -6.92
CA ALA A 47 -5.76 -1.38 -6.52
C ALA A 47 -5.89 -2.16 -5.22
N SER A 48 -5.13 -3.25 -5.10
CA SER A 48 -5.14 -4.02 -3.86
C SER A 48 -4.55 -3.23 -2.71
N LEU A 49 -3.48 -2.50 -2.98
CA LEU A 49 -2.86 -1.69 -1.94
C LEU A 49 -3.84 -0.64 -1.43
N ARG A 50 -4.54 0.00 -2.35
CA ARG A 50 -5.52 1.00 -1.97
C ARG A 50 -6.62 0.41 -1.10
N SER A 51 -7.08 -0.78 -1.43
CA SER A 51 -8.09 -1.46 -0.63
C SER A 51 -7.59 -1.71 0.78
N GLN A 52 -6.35 -2.14 0.91
CA GLN A 52 -5.79 -2.40 2.22
C GLN A 52 -5.63 -1.12 3.03
N ILE A 53 -5.20 -0.05 2.38
CA ILE A 53 -5.08 1.23 3.06
C ILE A 53 -6.45 1.70 3.54
N ALA A 54 -7.45 1.61 2.69
CA ALA A 54 -8.80 2.03 3.06
C ALA A 54 -9.32 1.22 4.24
N HIS A 55 -9.01 -0.06 4.25
CA HIS A 55 -9.41 -0.91 5.37
C HIS A 55 -8.75 -0.47 6.66
N GLU A 56 -7.45 -0.18 6.60
CA GLU A 56 -6.73 0.25 7.78
C GLU A 56 -7.19 1.61 8.27
N GLU A 57 -7.54 2.49 7.35
CA GLU A 57 -8.05 3.79 7.74
C GLU A 57 -9.35 3.66 8.52
N ARG A 58 -10.19 2.74 8.11
CA ARG A 58 -11.42 2.48 8.86
C ARG A 58 -11.14 1.93 10.24
N GLN A 59 -10.18 1.02 10.33
CA GLN A 59 -9.83 0.42 11.60
C GLN A 59 -9.20 1.44 12.55
N ALA A 60 -8.34 2.26 12.00
CA ALA A 60 -7.62 3.22 12.81
C ALA A 60 -8.52 4.36 13.28
N ASN A 61 -9.65 4.57 12.60
CA ASN A 61 -10.54 5.67 12.90
C ASN A 61 -11.95 5.13 13.10
N PRO A 62 -12.19 4.46 14.18
CA PRO A 62 -13.50 3.89 14.40
C PRO A 62 -14.51 4.94 14.63
N GLU A 63 -14.60 5.79 14.55
CA GLU A 63 -15.53 6.62 14.59
C GLU A 63 -15.94 7.10 15.34
N ARG A 64 -15.74 7.26 15.61
CA ARG A 64 -16.13 7.75 16.32
C ARG A 64 -17.16 7.88 16.24
N GLY A 65 -17.53 7.52 16.17
CA GLY A 65 -18.54 7.55 16.16
C GLY A 65 -18.80 7.27 16.04
#